data_ff88df40d12f4412b83e8f5003795043
#
_entry.id   ff88df40d12f4412b83e8f5003795043
#
_cell.length_a   1.000
_cell.length_b   1.000
_cell.length_c   1.000
_cell.angle_alpha   90.00
_cell.angle_beta   90.00
_cell.angle_gamma   90.00
#
_symmetry.space_group_name_H-M   'P 1'
#
loop_
_entity.id
_entity.type
_entity.pdbx_description
1 polymer ?
#
loop_
_entity_poly.entity_id
_entity_poly.type
_entity_poly.pdbx_seq_one_letter_code
_entity_poly.pdbx_strand_id
1 'polypeptide(L)'
;MKKLLTILGAVGLTATSTATVVACGNSDKNQIGQIDVRKINSEMIGNVSTQEQAMGAFLANNPNIKDKDAFKSSIIVEFSKPTTTAEGQLIITNSNGSVKIVIKIAKVNASSLKDFIGDRTIQGNNKMTKEQALTSLAGVLSWKNLGDFVNITNFKVSNDKKKTNGSLTIEAKGTSPYWGKVTVNIKHN
;
A
#
# COMPACT_ATOMS: atom_id res chain seq x y z
N MET A 1 -8.02 -4.63 45.32
CA MET A 1 -7.51 -3.43 44.64
C MET A 1 -6.88 -3.85 43.33
N LYS A 2 -7.59 -3.62 42.23
CA LYS A 2 -7.18 -4.01 40.87
C LYS A 2 -6.39 -2.88 40.26
N LYS A 3 -5.11 -3.11 39.94
CA LYS A 3 -4.29 -2.14 39.20
C LYS A 3 -4.60 -2.30 37.73
N LEU A 4 -5.29 -1.32 37.17
CA LEU A 4 -5.43 -1.12 35.73
C LEU A 4 -4.08 -0.62 35.19
N LEU A 5 -3.40 -1.44 34.44
CA LEU A 5 -2.21 -1.01 33.71
C LEU A 5 -2.67 -0.47 32.36
N THR A 6 -2.77 0.85 32.25
CA THR A 6 -3.00 1.56 30.99
C THR A 6 -1.68 1.58 30.23
N ILE A 7 -1.53 0.72 29.23
CA ILE A 7 -0.43 0.82 28.28
C ILE A 7 -0.89 1.75 27.15
N LEU A 8 -0.61 3.04 27.30
CA LEU A 8 -0.58 3.97 26.17
C LEU A 8 0.76 3.76 25.44
N GLY A 9 0.76 2.83 24.49
CA GLY A 9 1.82 2.73 23.53
C GLY A 9 1.68 3.86 22.49
N ALA A 10 2.57 4.83 22.55
CA ALA A 10 2.73 5.84 21.51
C ALA A 10 3.12 5.14 20.21
N VAL A 11 2.17 4.99 19.30
CA VAL A 11 2.45 4.53 17.93
C VAL A 11 3.03 5.71 17.18
N GLY A 12 4.35 5.74 17.04
CA GLY A 12 5.03 6.64 16.14
C GLY A 12 4.54 6.38 14.72
N LEU A 13 3.82 7.34 14.16
CA LEU A 13 3.37 7.36 12.77
C LEU A 13 4.57 7.58 11.85
N THR A 14 5.28 6.52 11.52
CA THR A 14 6.09 6.51 10.29
C THR A 14 5.13 6.18 9.15
N ALA A 15 4.93 7.14 8.26
CA ALA A 15 4.11 6.99 7.06
C ALA A 15 4.81 6.09 6.05
N THR A 16 4.75 4.79 6.29
CA THR A 16 4.95 3.78 5.26
C THR A 16 3.58 3.22 4.94
N SER A 17 3.16 3.28 3.69
CA SER A 17 1.87 2.78 3.19
C SER A 17 1.83 1.26 3.12
N THR A 18 2.42 0.60 4.09
CA THR A 18 2.25 -0.84 4.30
C THR A 18 1.13 -1.04 5.31
N ALA A 19 0.11 -1.79 4.92
CA ALA A 19 -0.88 -2.24 5.89
C ALA A 19 -0.16 -2.94 7.04
N THR A 20 -0.43 -2.46 8.23
CA THR A 20 0.15 -3.05 9.42
C THR A 20 -0.70 -4.23 9.82
N VAL A 21 -0.19 -5.44 9.64
CA VAL A 21 -0.77 -6.64 10.25
C VAL A 21 -0.23 -6.75 11.66
N VAL A 22 -1.06 -6.51 12.65
CA VAL A 22 -0.70 -6.70 14.06
C VAL A 22 -1.15 -8.10 14.49
N ALA A 23 -0.24 -9.06 14.51
CA ALA A 23 -0.48 -10.40 15.03
C ALA A 23 0.08 -10.51 16.46
N CYS A 24 -0.78 -10.66 17.44
CA CYS A 24 -0.39 -10.95 18.84
C CYS A 24 -0.47 -12.44 19.13
N GLY A 25 0.66 -13.14 19.03
CA GLY A 25 1.00 -14.43 19.65
C GLY A 25 0.14 -15.68 19.38
N ASN A 26 0.75 -16.78 18.95
CA ASN A 26 0.33 -18.17 18.65
C ASN A 26 -0.17 -18.44 17.21
N SER A 27 0.18 -19.62 16.69
CA SER A 27 0.05 -20.06 15.30
C SER A 27 -1.36 -20.01 14.67
N ASP A 28 -2.42 -20.03 15.48
CA ASP A 28 -3.81 -19.90 15.00
C ASP A 28 -4.27 -18.44 14.86
N LYS A 29 -3.41 -17.48 15.19
CA LYS A 29 -3.74 -16.06 15.27
C LYS A 29 -3.43 -15.26 14.01
N ASN A 30 -2.92 -15.90 12.96
CA ASN A 30 -2.64 -15.27 11.68
C ASN A 30 -3.72 -15.57 10.62
N GLN A 31 -4.92 -15.94 11.04
CA GLN A 31 -5.99 -16.28 10.11
C GLN A 31 -7.25 -15.42 10.35
N ILE A 32 -7.85 -15.00 9.25
CA ILE A 32 -9.21 -14.48 9.21
C ILE A 32 -10.05 -15.51 8.44
N GLY A 33 -10.96 -16.20 9.16
CA GLY A 33 -11.58 -17.39 8.63
C GLY A 33 -10.51 -18.46 8.34
N GLN A 34 -10.46 -18.95 7.09
CA GLN A 34 -9.44 -19.91 6.64
C GLN A 34 -8.26 -19.25 5.89
N ILE A 35 -8.15 -17.93 5.94
CA ILE A 35 -7.18 -17.19 5.12
C ILE A 35 -6.04 -16.69 5.97
N ASP A 36 -4.83 -17.07 5.62
CA ASP A 36 -3.60 -16.54 6.19
C ASP A 36 -3.48 -15.05 5.83
N VAL A 37 -3.48 -14.17 6.83
CA VAL A 37 -3.42 -12.72 6.65
C VAL A 37 -2.16 -12.24 5.92
N ARG A 38 -1.07 -13.01 5.97
CA ARG A 38 0.16 -12.72 5.23
C ARG A 38 -0.01 -12.82 3.72
N LYS A 39 -1.07 -13.50 3.26
CA LYS A 39 -1.44 -13.63 1.84
C LYS A 39 -2.47 -12.59 1.40
N ILE A 40 -2.92 -11.74 2.32
CA ILE A 40 -3.88 -10.68 2.01
C ILE A 40 -3.14 -9.48 1.43
N ASN A 41 -3.57 -9.06 0.25
CA ASN A 41 -3.15 -7.80 -0.32
C ASN A 41 -3.90 -6.65 0.39
N SER A 42 -3.14 -5.81 1.07
CA SER A 42 -3.62 -4.70 1.87
C SER A 42 -3.19 -3.35 1.29
N GLU A 43 -2.94 -3.31 -0.01
CA GLU A 43 -2.65 -2.06 -0.72
C GLU A 43 -3.79 -1.06 -0.57
N MET A 44 -3.42 0.23 -0.62
CA MET A 44 -4.37 1.32 -0.60
C MET A 44 -5.40 1.17 -1.72
N ILE A 45 -6.66 1.45 -1.42
CA ILE A 45 -7.75 1.50 -2.38
C ILE A 45 -8.19 2.94 -2.63
N GLY A 46 -8.73 3.20 -3.80
CA GLY A 46 -9.17 4.55 -4.19
C GLY A 46 -10.61 4.58 -4.70
N ASN A 47 -11.13 5.81 -4.84
CA ASN A 47 -12.44 6.07 -5.43
C ASN A 47 -13.61 5.36 -4.73
N VAL A 48 -13.55 5.23 -3.41
CA VAL A 48 -14.61 4.62 -2.59
C VAL A 48 -15.13 5.61 -1.57
N SER A 49 -16.44 5.62 -1.37
CA SER A 49 -17.14 6.51 -0.45
C SER A 49 -18.03 5.80 0.56
N THR A 50 -18.22 4.48 0.40
CA THR A 50 -19.02 3.66 1.30
C THR A 50 -18.25 2.41 1.74
N GLN A 51 -18.69 1.81 2.84
CA GLN A 51 -18.10 0.58 3.36
C GLN A 51 -18.24 -0.59 2.36
N GLU A 52 -19.36 -0.69 1.66
CA GLU A 52 -19.59 -1.73 0.67
C GLU A 52 -18.64 -1.61 -0.52
N GLN A 53 -18.42 -0.36 -1.02
CA GLN A 53 -17.45 -0.10 -2.08
C GLN A 53 -16.03 -0.45 -1.63
N ALA A 54 -15.65 -0.06 -0.41
CA ALA A 54 -14.34 -0.36 0.15
C ALA A 54 -14.12 -1.88 0.30
N MET A 55 -15.13 -2.61 0.80
CA MET A 55 -15.08 -4.06 0.90
C MET A 55 -15.04 -4.72 -0.48
N GLY A 56 -15.81 -4.22 -1.44
CA GLY A 56 -15.78 -4.69 -2.83
C GLY A 56 -14.40 -4.56 -3.47
N ALA A 57 -13.76 -3.39 -3.33
CA ALA A 57 -12.40 -3.13 -3.82
C ALA A 57 -11.36 -4.02 -3.11
N PHE A 58 -11.47 -4.18 -1.79
CA PHE A 58 -10.61 -5.09 -1.03
C PHE A 58 -10.71 -6.52 -1.54
N LEU A 59 -11.92 -7.04 -1.75
CA LEU A 59 -12.14 -8.40 -2.25
C LEU A 59 -11.68 -8.58 -3.70
N ALA A 60 -11.76 -7.54 -4.53
CA ALA A 60 -11.23 -7.55 -5.89
C ALA A 60 -9.70 -7.65 -5.91
N ASN A 61 -9.02 -6.97 -4.96
CA ASN A 61 -7.57 -7.04 -4.81
C ASN A 61 -7.08 -8.34 -4.14
N ASN A 62 -8.01 -9.18 -3.64
CA ASN A 62 -7.71 -10.42 -2.94
C ASN A 62 -8.46 -11.63 -3.55
N PRO A 63 -8.12 -12.02 -4.81
CA PRO A 63 -8.80 -13.12 -5.51
C PRO A 63 -8.57 -14.49 -4.86
N ASN A 64 -7.60 -14.60 -3.95
CA ASN A 64 -7.37 -15.78 -3.11
C ASN A 64 -8.47 -16.00 -2.07
N ILE A 65 -9.31 -15.00 -1.79
CA ILE A 65 -10.52 -15.13 -0.96
C ILE A 65 -11.63 -15.70 -1.84
N LYS A 66 -11.71 -17.02 -1.92
CA LYS A 66 -12.66 -17.71 -2.84
C LYS A 66 -14.09 -17.65 -2.32
N ASP A 67 -14.29 -17.94 -1.04
CA ASP A 67 -15.60 -17.86 -0.39
C ASP A 67 -15.75 -16.50 0.30
N LYS A 68 -16.31 -15.54 -0.46
CA LYS A 68 -16.47 -14.16 0.00
C LYS A 68 -17.53 -14.03 1.11
N ASP A 69 -18.53 -14.88 1.11
CA ASP A 69 -19.63 -14.81 2.08
C ASP A 69 -19.20 -15.42 3.41
N ALA A 70 -18.51 -16.56 3.39
CA ALA A 70 -17.90 -17.12 4.59
C ALA A 70 -16.85 -16.14 5.18
N PHE A 71 -16.04 -15.49 4.33
CA PHE A 71 -15.09 -14.47 4.79
C PHE A 71 -15.82 -13.32 5.49
N LYS A 72 -16.83 -12.71 4.86
CA LYS A 72 -17.60 -11.61 5.44
C LYS A 72 -18.27 -11.99 6.77
N SER A 73 -18.75 -13.23 6.91
CA SER A 73 -19.37 -13.72 8.13
C SER A 73 -18.37 -13.95 9.28
N SER A 74 -17.07 -14.04 8.98
CA SER A 74 -16.00 -14.28 9.96
C SER A 74 -15.30 -13.01 10.45
N ILE A 75 -15.75 -11.84 10.03
CA ILE A 75 -15.06 -10.56 10.29
C ILE A 75 -15.99 -9.51 10.89
N ILE A 76 -15.38 -8.55 11.56
CA ILE A 76 -15.95 -7.27 11.95
C ILE A 76 -15.30 -6.19 11.08
N VAL A 77 -16.11 -5.28 10.54
CA VAL A 77 -15.64 -4.23 9.62
C VAL A 77 -15.94 -2.87 10.21
N GLU A 78 -14.91 -2.04 10.30
CA GLU A 78 -15.03 -0.61 10.60
C GLU A 78 -14.60 0.19 9.35
N PHE A 79 -15.30 1.28 9.08
CA PHE A 79 -15.05 2.14 7.94
C PHE A 79 -14.97 3.59 8.36
N SER A 80 -13.86 4.24 7.97
CA SER A 80 -13.68 5.68 8.08
C SER A 80 -13.64 6.27 6.67
N LYS A 81 -14.62 7.14 6.37
CA LYS A 81 -14.78 7.75 5.06
C LYS A 81 -13.61 8.68 4.75
N PRO A 82 -13.01 8.60 3.54
CA PRO A 82 -12.01 9.58 3.10
C PRO A 82 -12.65 10.95 2.87
N THR A 83 -11.84 11.99 3.01
CA THR A 83 -12.18 13.37 2.68
C THR A 83 -11.23 13.90 1.59
N THR A 84 -11.41 15.15 1.17
CA THR A 84 -10.49 15.81 0.24
C THR A 84 -9.11 16.07 0.88
N THR A 85 -9.03 16.13 2.21
CA THR A 85 -7.80 16.45 2.95
C THR A 85 -7.22 15.27 3.73
N ALA A 86 -8.04 14.24 4.03
CA ALA A 86 -7.63 13.08 4.83
C ALA A 86 -7.95 11.75 4.14
N GLU A 87 -7.04 10.78 4.30
CA GLU A 87 -7.26 9.39 3.92
C GLU A 87 -8.34 8.77 4.80
N GLY A 88 -9.14 7.86 4.21
CA GLY A 88 -10.02 6.98 4.96
C GLY A 88 -9.34 5.67 5.34
N GLN A 89 -10.08 4.80 6.00
CA GLN A 89 -9.61 3.47 6.40
C GLN A 89 -10.73 2.44 6.32
N LEU A 90 -10.39 1.25 5.88
CA LEU A 90 -11.16 0.04 6.06
C LEU A 90 -10.41 -0.85 7.04
N ILE A 91 -11.00 -1.12 8.18
CA ILE A 91 -10.42 -1.97 9.20
C ILE A 91 -11.18 -3.28 9.23
N ILE A 92 -10.47 -4.38 9.04
CA ILE A 92 -11.03 -5.72 9.05
C ILE A 92 -10.44 -6.46 10.25
N THR A 93 -11.29 -6.86 11.16
CA THR A 93 -10.90 -7.60 12.37
C THR A 93 -11.60 -8.96 12.34
N ASN A 94 -10.91 -10.04 12.68
CA ASN A 94 -11.60 -11.32 12.83
C ASN A 94 -12.55 -11.31 14.04
N SER A 95 -13.53 -12.20 14.04
CA SER A 95 -14.62 -12.23 15.05
C SER A 95 -14.13 -12.35 16.49
N ASN A 96 -12.94 -12.91 16.73
CA ASN A 96 -12.33 -13.02 18.08
C ASN A 96 -11.40 -11.85 18.45
N GLY A 97 -11.25 -10.85 17.58
CA GLY A 97 -10.45 -9.65 17.81
C GLY A 97 -8.92 -9.85 17.78
N SER A 98 -8.43 -11.07 17.46
CA SER A 98 -7.00 -11.39 17.56
C SER A 98 -6.18 -10.94 16.34
N VAL A 99 -6.84 -10.65 15.21
CA VAL A 99 -6.19 -10.21 13.97
C VAL A 99 -6.89 -8.98 13.44
N LYS A 100 -6.11 -7.96 13.10
CA LYS A 100 -6.59 -6.70 12.55
C LYS A 100 -5.79 -6.35 11.29
N ILE A 101 -6.50 -6.04 10.20
CA ILE A 101 -5.93 -5.53 8.95
C ILE A 101 -6.45 -4.11 8.75
N VAL A 102 -5.55 -3.19 8.45
CA VAL A 102 -5.89 -1.80 8.14
C VAL A 102 -5.55 -1.53 6.68
N ILE A 103 -6.54 -1.20 5.88
CA ILE A 103 -6.40 -0.80 4.49
C ILE A 103 -6.66 0.70 4.41
N LYS A 104 -5.71 1.45 3.89
CA LYS A 104 -5.89 2.88 3.64
C LYS A 104 -6.79 3.10 2.43
N ILE A 105 -7.58 4.16 2.49
CA ILE A 105 -8.44 4.61 1.40
C ILE A 105 -7.95 5.98 0.96
N ALA A 106 -7.72 6.13 -0.34
CA ALA A 106 -7.23 7.37 -0.91
C ALA A 106 -8.19 8.54 -0.64
N LYS A 107 -7.62 9.74 -0.54
CA LYS A 107 -8.41 10.98 -0.44
C LYS A 107 -9.38 11.09 -1.61
N VAL A 108 -10.50 11.74 -1.36
CA VAL A 108 -11.46 12.07 -2.41
C VAL A 108 -10.77 12.91 -3.50
N ASN A 109 -10.97 12.54 -4.76
CA ASN A 109 -10.36 13.17 -5.95
C ASN A 109 -8.84 12.95 -6.12
N ALA A 110 -8.18 12.14 -5.31
CA ALA A 110 -6.81 11.76 -5.58
C ALA A 110 -6.73 10.79 -6.76
N SER A 111 -5.74 10.98 -7.64
CA SER A 111 -5.51 10.15 -8.82
C SER A 111 -4.58 8.98 -8.47
N SER A 112 -4.74 7.84 -9.13
CA SER A 112 -3.82 6.71 -9.00
C SER A 112 -2.46 7.06 -9.59
N LEU A 113 -1.40 6.92 -8.79
CA LEU A 113 -0.02 7.09 -9.28
C LEU A 113 0.32 6.07 -10.38
N LYS A 114 -0.21 4.86 -10.25
CA LYS A 114 -0.04 3.79 -11.25
C LYS A 114 -0.66 4.16 -12.59
N ASP A 115 -1.88 4.68 -12.58
CA ASP A 115 -2.57 5.08 -13.84
C ASP A 115 -1.90 6.30 -14.47
N PHE A 116 -1.41 7.23 -13.65
CA PHE A 116 -0.71 8.42 -14.15
C PHE A 116 0.64 8.07 -14.80
N ILE A 117 1.43 7.20 -14.17
CA ILE A 117 2.75 6.79 -14.68
C ILE A 117 2.61 5.73 -15.77
N GLY A 118 1.66 4.81 -15.63
CA GLY A 118 1.46 3.69 -16.54
C GLY A 118 2.68 2.77 -16.62
N ASP A 119 2.90 2.17 -17.79
CA ASP A 119 3.99 1.23 -18.07
C ASP A 119 5.28 1.93 -18.54
N ARG A 120 5.55 3.13 -18.01
CA ARG A 120 6.77 3.88 -18.38
C ARG A 120 8.02 3.12 -17.98
N THR A 121 9.04 3.28 -18.81
CA THR A 121 10.38 2.75 -18.57
C THR A 121 11.40 3.85 -18.67
N ILE A 122 12.49 3.74 -17.91
CA ILE A 122 13.63 4.64 -18.00
C ILE A 122 14.88 3.85 -18.43
N GLN A 123 15.85 4.53 -19.01
CA GLN A 123 17.12 3.92 -19.34
C GLN A 123 18.10 4.10 -18.18
N GLY A 124 18.95 3.11 -17.96
CA GLY A 124 19.92 3.16 -16.88
C GLY A 124 21.04 2.12 -17.00
N ASN A 125 21.97 2.17 -16.08
CA ASN A 125 23.12 1.26 -16.00
C ASN A 125 23.40 0.88 -14.54
N ASN A 126 24.45 0.07 -14.31
CA ASN A 126 24.82 -0.44 -12.98
C ASN A 126 25.35 0.65 -12.01
N LYS A 127 25.63 1.87 -12.50
CA LYS A 127 26.11 2.99 -11.70
C LYS A 127 25.03 4.02 -11.37
N MET A 128 23.82 3.82 -11.92
CA MET A 128 22.69 4.72 -11.68
C MET A 128 22.33 4.74 -10.20
N THR A 129 22.15 5.92 -9.63
CA THR A 129 21.63 6.09 -8.26
C THR A 129 20.09 6.17 -8.27
N LYS A 130 19.47 5.99 -7.12
CA LYS A 130 18.02 6.11 -6.99
C LYS A 130 17.50 7.52 -7.30
N GLU A 131 18.28 8.54 -6.97
CA GLU A 131 17.99 9.95 -7.27
C GLU A 131 18.07 10.21 -8.80
N GLN A 132 19.08 9.66 -9.48
CA GLN A 132 19.19 9.74 -10.94
C GLN A 132 18.04 9.02 -11.63
N ALA A 133 17.61 7.86 -11.08
CA ALA A 133 16.45 7.13 -11.60
C ALA A 133 15.16 7.95 -11.46
N LEU A 134 14.96 8.61 -10.32
CA LEU A 134 13.80 9.48 -10.11
C LEU A 134 13.85 10.71 -11.04
N THR A 135 15.02 11.32 -11.24
CA THR A 135 15.20 12.44 -12.17
C THR A 135 14.91 12.01 -13.60
N SER A 136 15.39 10.83 -14.02
CA SER A 136 15.10 10.27 -15.34
C SER A 136 13.61 10.04 -15.55
N LEU A 137 12.92 9.50 -14.55
CA LEU A 137 11.48 9.31 -14.59
C LEU A 137 10.74 10.66 -14.68
N ALA A 138 11.17 11.65 -13.89
CA ALA A 138 10.63 13.00 -13.93
C ALA A 138 10.77 13.62 -15.33
N GLY A 139 11.91 13.40 -16.01
CA GLY A 139 12.13 13.81 -17.39
C GLY A 139 11.17 13.14 -18.38
N VAL A 140 11.00 11.81 -18.28
CA VAL A 140 10.05 11.05 -19.14
C VAL A 140 8.61 11.52 -18.96
N LEU A 141 8.23 11.91 -17.74
CA LEU A 141 6.90 12.39 -17.40
C LEU A 141 6.72 13.90 -17.67
N SER A 142 7.78 14.63 -18.01
CA SER A 142 7.81 16.10 -18.05
C SER A 142 7.37 16.74 -16.73
N TRP A 143 7.63 16.06 -15.60
CA TRP A 143 7.21 16.47 -14.26
C TRP A 143 8.42 16.82 -13.38
N LYS A 144 8.84 18.09 -13.46
CA LYS A 144 10.07 18.58 -12.81
C LYS A 144 10.14 18.33 -11.29
N ASN A 145 9.00 18.39 -10.60
CA ASN A 145 8.93 18.32 -9.14
C ASN A 145 8.39 16.96 -8.67
N LEU A 146 8.58 15.88 -9.42
CA LEU A 146 8.10 14.54 -9.04
C LEU A 146 8.52 14.15 -7.60
N GLY A 147 9.76 14.48 -7.21
CA GLY A 147 10.28 14.18 -5.87
C GLY A 147 9.54 14.85 -4.71
N ASP A 148 8.79 15.93 -4.96
CA ASP A 148 7.98 16.59 -3.93
C ASP A 148 6.73 15.76 -3.58
N PHE A 149 6.28 14.92 -4.51
CA PHE A 149 5.02 14.18 -4.43
C PHE A 149 5.18 12.67 -4.15
N VAL A 150 6.41 12.14 -4.27
CA VAL A 150 6.67 10.71 -4.10
C VAL A 150 7.85 10.43 -3.18
N ASN A 151 7.82 9.25 -2.55
CA ASN A 151 8.95 8.63 -1.86
C ASN A 151 9.48 7.46 -2.70
N ILE A 152 10.78 7.24 -2.71
CA ILE A 152 11.38 6.02 -3.26
C ILE A 152 11.32 4.95 -2.17
N THR A 153 10.58 3.86 -2.42
CA THR A 153 10.40 2.77 -1.47
C THR A 153 11.26 1.55 -1.79
N ASN A 154 11.65 1.38 -3.05
CA ASN A 154 12.58 0.34 -3.47
C ASN A 154 13.35 0.78 -4.72
N PHE A 155 14.61 0.34 -4.81
CA PHE A 155 15.45 0.60 -5.95
C PHE A 155 16.40 -0.58 -6.20
N LYS A 156 16.44 -1.06 -7.43
CA LYS A 156 17.37 -2.08 -7.91
C LYS A 156 18.05 -1.56 -9.16
N VAL A 157 19.36 -1.54 -9.17
CA VAL A 157 20.15 -1.18 -10.36
C VAL A 157 20.08 -2.30 -11.39
N SER A 158 20.26 -1.96 -12.66
CA SER A 158 20.52 -2.94 -13.73
C SER A 158 21.90 -3.61 -13.49
N ASN A 159 22.07 -4.79 -14.05
CA ASN A 159 23.33 -5.54 -13.90
C ASN A 159 23.95 -5.79 -15.29
N ASP A 160 25.11 -5.16 -15.53
CA ASP A 160 25.81 -5.22 -16.81
C ASP A 160 26.27 -6.65 -17.16
N LYS A 161 26.78 -7.40 -16.17
CA LYS A 161 27.29 -8.76 -16.41
C LYS A 161 26.18 -9.74 -16.80
N LYS A 162 24.98 -9.57 -16.24
CA LYS A 162 23.82 -10.41 -16.48
C LYS A 162 22.83 -9.78 -17.46
N LYS A 163 23.05 -8.55 -17.91
CA LYS A 163 22.12 -7.75 -18.73
C LYS A 163 20.69 -7.74 -18.18
N THR A 164 20.57 -7.71 -16.86
CA THR A 164 19.24 -7.68 -16.20
C THR A 164 18.80 -6.26 -15.95
N ASN A 165 17.53 -6.01 -16.17
CA ASN A 165 16.91 -4.72 -15.89
C ASN A 165 16.85 -4.44 -14.38
N GLY A 166 16.93 -3.17 -14.05
CA GLY A 166 16.67 -2.67 -12.71
C GLY A 166 15.20 -2.27 -12.52
N SER A 167 14.89 -1.73 -11.35
CA SER A 167 13.56 -1.20 -11.04
C SER A 167 13.61 -0.06 -10.04
N LEU A 168 12.67 0.87 -10.18
CA LEU A 168 12.41 1.95 -9.24
C LEU A 168 10.96 1.84 -8.76
N THR A 169 10.76 1.61 -7.48
CA THR A 169 9.43 1.67 -6.87
C THR A 169 9.26 2.98 -6.14
N ILE A 170 8.25 3.72 -6.51
CA ILE A 170 7.87 4.98 -5.86
C ILE A 170 6.45 4.91 -5.33
N GLU A 171 6.20 5.69 -4.30
CA GLU A 171 4.95 5.76 -3.59
C GLU A 171 4.55 7.21 -3.35
N ALA A 172 3.26 7.51 -3.51
CA ALA A 172 2.73 8.84 -3.28
C ALA A 172 2.88 9.26 -1.82
N LYS A 173 3.37 10.48 -1.57
CA LYS A 173 3.38 11.09 -0.23
C LYS A 173 1.96 11.42 0.22
N GLY A 174 1.72 11.43 1.54
CA GLY A 174 0.40 11.77 2.10
C GLY A 174 -0.11 13.17 1.73
N THR A 175 0.78 14.10 1.37
CA THR A 175 0.45 15.45 0.87
C THR A 175 0.20 15.49 -0.64
N SER A 176 0.47 14.40 -1.36
CA SER A 176 0.32 14.30 -2.81
C SER A 176 -1.15 14.35 -3.24
N PRO A 177 -1.46 14.89 -4.43
CA PRO A 177 -2.76 14.69 -5.09
C PRO A 177 -2.90 13.30 -5.72
N TYR A 178 -1.90 12.45 -5.56
CA TYR A 178 -1.90 11.07 -6.02
C TYR A 178 -1.96 10.10 -4.85
N TRP A 179 -2.30 8.84 -5.15
CA TRP A 179 -2.29 7.74 -4.19
C TRP A 179 -1.65 6.48 -4.77
N GLY A 180 -1.24 5.57 -3.88
CA GLY A 180 -0.70 4.27 -4.24
C GLY A 180 0.78 4.29 -4.56
N LYS A 181 1.26 3.17 -5.07
CA LYS A 181 2.65 2.95 -5.47
C LYS A 181 2.72 2.37 -6.88
N VAL A 182 3.86 2.56 -7.53
CA VAL A 182 4.15 2.01 -8.85
C VAL A 182 5.61 1.61 -8.94
N THR A 183 5.88 0.53 -9.69
CA THR A 183 7.23 0.10 -10.02
C THR A 183 7.50 0.37 -11.50
N VAL A 184 8.54 1.15 -11.75
CA VAL A 184 9.02 1.51 -13.10
C VAL A 184 10.21 0.65 -13.43
N ASN A 185 10.24 0.08 -14.63
CA ASN A 185 11.37 -0.69 -15.11
C ASN A 185 12.52 0.23 -15.55
N ILE A 186 13.76 -0.15 -15.18
CA ILE A 186 14.98 0.51 -15.62
C ILE A 186 15.63 -0.43 -16.64
N LYS A 187 15.49 -0.11 -17.92
CA LYS A 187 16.14 -0.88 -18.99
C LYS A 187 17.62 -0.64 -18.97
N HIS A 188 18.40 -1.69 -19.11
CA HIS A 188 19.84 -1.61 -19.26
C HIS A 188 20.20 -1.00 -20.61
N ASN A 189 21.08 -0.02 -20.62
CA ASN A 189 21.67 0.58 -21.83
C ASN A 189 22.75 -0.33 -22.40
#